data_334447b7675660f7c99d052e433c556f
#
_entry.id   334447b7675660f7c99d052e433c556f
#
_cell.length_a   1.000
_cell.length_b   1.000
_cell.length_c   1.000
_cell.angle_alpha   90.00
_cell.angle_beta   90.00
_cell.angle_gamma   90.00
#
_symmetry.space_group_name_H-M   'P 1'
#
loop_
_entity.id
_entity.type
_entity.pdbx_description
1 polymer ?
#
loop_
_entity_poly.entity_id
_entity_poly.type
_entity_poly.pdbx_seq_one_letter_code
_entity_poly.pdbx_strand_id
1 'polypeptide(L)'
;GGVLQSALYWRARGAPTSRLLARLELGEGIVVTEGDAASADYPTTAWAAGEVVRGDHALWLPADLPPGRYPLSVSLLDGGAPLGKPLRLTTIVVERAGQ
;
A
#
# COMPACT_ATOMS: atom_id res chain seq x y z
N GLY A 1 1.16 -11.51 -15.25
CA GLY A 1 1.31 -10.89 -13.96
C GLY A 1 2.71 -10.94 -13.42
N GLY A 2 2.89 -10.28 -12.34
CA GLY A 2 4.17 -10.25 -11.66
C GLY A 2 4.01 -9.70 -10.26
N VAL A 3 5.12 -9.71 -9.54
CA VAL A 3 5.17 -9.18 -8.19
C VAL A 3 6.20 -8.07 -8.15
N LEU A 4 5.78 -6.90 -7.67
CA LEU A 4 6.67 -5.79 -7.39
C LEU A 4 6.88 -5.67 -5.89
N GLN A 5 8.12 -5.49 -5.47
CA GLN A 5 8.43 -5.22 -4.07
C GLN A 5 8.43 -3.72 -3.86
N SER A 6 7.78 -3.30 -2.78
CA SER A 6 7.65 -1.88 -2.44
C SER A 6 7.93 -1.69 -0.96
N ALA A 7 8.59 -0.58 -0.63
CA ALA A 7 8.81 -0.20 0.76
C ALA A 7 8.14 1.15 1.01
N LEU A 8 7.34 1.21 2.06
CA LEU A 8 6.71 2.45 2.51
C LEU A 8 7.26 2.81 3.88
N TYR A 9 7.48 4.10 4.08
CA TYR A 9 7.93 4.62 5.37
C TYR A 9 6.80 5.43 5.97
N TRP A 10 6.37 5.01 7.14
CA TRP A 10 5.26 5.65 7.86
C TRP A 10 5.80 6.45 9.03
N ARG A 11 5.28 7.64 9.23
CA ARG A 11 5.56 8.42 10.44
C ARG A 11 4.31 8.49 11.28
N ALA A 12 4.40 7.99 12.51
CA ALA A 12 3.30 8.07 13.45
C ALA A 12 3.32 9.44 14.13
N ARG A 13 2.32 10.28 13.87
CA ARG A 13 2.22 11.59 14.53
C ARG A 13 1.84 11.46 15.99
N GLY A 14 0.93 10.54 16.29
CA GLY A 14 0.58 10.14 17.63
C GLY A 14 0.65 8.62 17.73
N ALA A 15 0.57 8.07 18.95
CA ALA A 15 0.51 6.62 19.10
C ALA A 15 -0.83 6.11 18.56
N PRO A 16 -0.84 5.27 17.52
CA PRO A 16 -2.09 4.75 17.00
C PRO A 16 -2.82 3.89 18.03
N THR A 17 -4.14 4.04 18.11
CA THR A 17 -4.96 3.28 19.06
C THR A 17 -5.68 2.10 18.40
N SER A 18 -5.69 2.05 17.08
CA SER A 18 -6.32 0.97 16.31
C SER A 18 -5.28 0.30 15.43
N ARG A 19 -5.53 -0.98 15.14
CA ARG A 19 -4.73 -1.69 14.15
C ARG A 19 -5.14 -1.24 12.75
N LEU A 20 -4.25 -0.51 12.08
CA LEU A 20 -4.52 0.03 10.76
C LEU A 20 -3.93 -0.87 9.70
N LEU A 21 -4.67 -1.01 8.61
CA LEU A 21 -4.23 -1.74 7.43
C LEU A 21 -3.93 -0.75 6.31
N ALA A 22 -3.05 -1.13 5.41
CA ALA A 22 -2.77 -0.39 4.20
C ALA A 22 -3.34 -1.14 3.01
N ARG A 23 -4.06 -0.43 2.14
CA ARG A 23 -4.53 -0.97 0.86
C ARG A 23 -3.84 -0.21 -0.24
N LEU A 24 -3.16 -0.92 -1.13
CA LEU A 24 -2.53 -0.33 -2.30
C LEU A 24 -3.35 -0.67 -3.54
N GLU A 25 -3.61 0.34 -4.37
CA GLU A 25 -4.43 0.20 -5.57
C GLU A 25 -3.71 0.79 -6.77
N LEU A 26 -3.87 0.12 -7.92
CA LEU A 26 -3.49 0.67 -9.22
C LEU A 26 -4.72 1.23 -9.90
N GLY A 27 -4.59 2.43 -10.47
CA GLY A 27 -5.70 3.08 -11.14
C GLY A 27 -6.88 3.19 -10.20
N GLU A 28 -8.06 2.90 -10.69
CA GLU A 28 -9.28 2.95 -9.90
C GLU A 28 -9.78 1.54 -9.61
N GLY A 29 -9.61 1.12 -8.36
CA GLY A 29 -10.22 -0.10 -7.87
C GLY A 29 -9.44 -1.40 -8.06
N ILE A 30 -8.22 -1.36 -8.62
CA ILE A 30 -7.41 -2.57 -8.75
C ILE A 30 -6.56 -2.72 -7.50
N VAL A 31 -7.05 -3.50 -6.54
CA VAL A 31 -6.33 -3.74 -5.28
C VAL A 31 -5.19 -4.71 -5.55
N VAL A 32 -3.96 -4.28 -5.29
CA VAL A 32 -2.76 -5.09 -5.53
C VAL A 32 -2.14 -5.62 -4.25
N THR A 33 -2.49 -5.07 -3.11
CA THR A 33 -2.18 -5.65 -1.81
C THR A 33 -3.00 -4.98 -0.72
N GLU A 34 -3.25 -5.72 0.34
CA GLU A 34 -3.91 -5.20 1.53
C GLU A 34 -3.43 -5.99 2.73
N GLY A 35 -3.04 -5.30 3.80
CA GLY A 35 -2.53 -5.93 5.00
C GLY A 35 -2.03 -4.90 5.99
N ASP A 36 -1.34 -5.35 7.02
CA ASP A 36 -0.80 -4.44 8.02
C ASP A 36 0.07 -3.36 7.36
N ALA A 37 0.04 -2.15 7.91
CA ALA A 37 0.79 -1.02 7.35
C ALA A 37 2.28 -1.30 7.27
N ALA A 38 2.83 -2.02 8.27
CA ALA A 38 4.22 -2.46 8.24
C ALA A 38 4.29 -3.98 8.17
N SER A 39 3.96 -4.67 9.28
CA SER A 39 3.95 -6.13 9.31
C SER A 39 3.01 -6.62 10.40
N ALA A 40 2.64 -7.90 10.33
CA ALA A 40 1.79 -8.52 11.35
C ALA A 40 2.51 -8.57 12.70
N ASP A 41 3.85 -8.65 12.70
CA ASP A 41 4.65 -8.71 13.92
C ASP A 41 4.81 -7.33 14.56
N TYR A 42 4.51 -6.26 13.82
CA TYR A 42 4.63 -4.90 14.33
C TYR A 42 3.42 -4.08 13.90
N PRO A 43 2.22 -4.38 14.44
CA PRO A 43 1.01 -3.66 14.06
C PRO A 43 1.08 -2.20 14.53
N THR A 44 0.26 -1.35 13.92
CA THR A 44 0.27 0.08 14.24
C THR A 44 0.03 0.36 15.70
N THR A 45 -0.70 -0.50 16.41
CA THR A 45 -0.95 -0.34 17.85
C THR A 45 0.31 -0.44 18.69
N ALA A 46 1.40 -0.98 18.14
CA ALA A 46 2.70 -1.07 18.83
C ALA A 46 3.60 0.13 18.54
N TRP A 47 3.21 1.02 17.64
CA TRP A 47 4.05 2.14 17.23
C TRP A 47 4.01 3.26 18.27
N ALA A 48 5.18 3.88 18.50
CA ALA A 48 5.28 5.05 19.37
C ALA A 48 5.04 6.32 18.57
N ALA A 49 4.60 7.38 19.26
CA ALA A 49 4.44 8.69 18.64
C ALA A 49 5.79 9.18 18.12
N GLY A 50 5.82 9.67 16.88
CA GLY A 50 7.03 10.18 16.25
C GLY A 50 7.90 9.11 15.60
N GLU A 51 7.57 7.85 15.77
CA GLU A 51 8.34 6.75 15.19
C GLU A 51 8.17 6.69 13.68
N VAL A 52 9.26 6.37 12.97
CA VAL A 52 9.22 6.09 11.54
C VAL A 52 9.36 4.58 11.36
N VAL A 53 8.37 3.98 10.70
CA VAL A 53 8.30 2.53 10.54
C VAL A 53 8.31 2.20 9.05
N ARG A 54 9.18 1.26 8.67
CA ARG A 54 9.23 0.74 7.31
C ARG A 54 8.29 -0.44 7.16
N GLY A 55 7.46 -0.40 6.11
CA GLY A 55 6.63 -1.52 5.71
C GLY A 55 7.01 -2.00 4.31
N ASP A 56 7.29 -3.28 4.18
CA ASP A 56 7.57 -3.90 2.88
C ASP A 56 6.31 -4.56 2.35
N HIS A 57 5.97 -4.28 1.11
CA HIS A 57 4.75 -4.78 0.50
C HIS A 57 5.04 -5.44 -0.84
N ALA A 58 4.51 -6.63 -1.03
CA ALA A 58 4.53 -7.30 -2.33
C ALA A 58 3.25 -6.89 -3.08
N LEU A 59 3.42 -6.30 -4.25
CA LEU A 59 2.30 -5.86 -5.09
C LEU A 59 2.03 -6.92 -6.14
N TRP A 60 0.84 -7.52 -6.10
CA TRP A 60 0.47 -8.59 -7.00
C TRP A 60 -0.27 -8.01 -8.21
N LEU A 61 0.43 -7.89 -9.34
CA LEU A 61 -0.13 -7.31 -10.55
C LEU A 61 -0.96 -8.34 -11.30
N PRO A 62 -2.18 -7.97 -11.75
CA PRO A 62 -2.97 -8.88 -12.59
C PRO A 62 -2.23 -9.28 -13.86
N ALA A 63 -2.36 -10.53 -14.27
CA ALA A 63 -1.68 -11.05 -15.45
C ALA A 63 -2.23 -10.43 -16.75
N ASP A 64 -3.48 -10.02 -16.74
CA ASP A 64 -4.19 -9.48 -17.90
C ASP A 64 -4.23 -7.95 -17.92
N LEU A 65 -3.41 -7.31 -17.11
CA LEU A 65 -3.38 -5.85 -17.03
C LEU A 65 -2.87 -5.27 -18.35
N PRO A 66 -3.67 -4.45 -19.05
CA PRO A 66 -3.22 -3.88 -20.33
C PRO A 66 -1.99 -3.00 -20.17
N PRO A 67 -1.15 -2.88 -21.22
CA PRO A 67 -0.06 -1.92 -21.18
C PRO A 67 -0.58 -0.51 -20.96
N GLY A 68 0.15 0.27 -20.16
CA GLY A 68 -0.26 1.64 -19.87
C GLY A 68 0.37 2.14 -18.59
N ARG A 69 -0.12 3.28 -18.15
CA ARG A 69 0.33 3.94 -16.94
C ARG A 69 -0.76 3.87 -15.88
N TYR A 70 -0.39 3.39 -14.72
CA TYR A 70 -1.33 3.19 -13.61
C TYR A 70 -0.83 3.92 -12.37
N PRO A 71 -1.56 4.92 -11.86
CA PRO A 71 -1.18 5.53 -10.59
C PRO A 71 -1.31 4.52 -9.47
N LEU A 72 -0.29 4.46 -8.61
CA LEU A 72 -0.31 3.63 -7.42
C LEU A 72 -0.66 4.52 -6.23
N SER A 73 -1.70 4.14 -5.50
CA SER A 73 -2.17 4.89 -4.34
C SER A 73 -2.27 4.00 -3.12
N VAL A 74 -2.13 4.59 -1.95
CA VAL A 74 -2.30 3.88 -0.68
C VAL A 74 -3.41 4.52 0.13
N SER A 75 -4.23 3.68 0.75
CA SER A 75 -5.24 4.10 1.73
C SER A 75 -4.99 3.38 3.03
N LEU A 76 -5.19 4.07 4.15
CA LEU A 76 -5.22 3.43 5.45
C LEU A 76 -6.65 3.04 5.78
N LEU A 77 -6.81 1.85 6.36
CA LEU A 77 -8.11 1.32 6.72
C LEU A 77 -8.17 1.08 8.22
N ASP A 78 -9.27 1.50 8.83
CA ASP A 78 -9.59 1.23 10.23
C ASP A 78 -10.89 0.45 10.26
N GLY A 79 -10.81 -0.82 10.66
CA GLY A 79 -11.98 -1.69 10.66
C GLY A 79 -12.60 -1.87 9.28
N GLY A 80 -11.78 -1.79 8.22
CA GLY A 80 -12.23 -1.91 6.84
C GLY A 80 -12.70 -0.61 6.22
N ALA A 81 -12.78 0.48 7.00
CA ALA A 81 -13.21 1.78 6.50
C ALA A 81 -12.00 2.67 6.20
N PRO A 82 -11.97 3.34 5.04
CA PRO A 82 -10.86 4.23 4.71
C PRO A 82 -10.77 5.41 5.66
N LEU A 83 -9.55 5.76 6.04
CA LEU A 83 -9.23 6.98 6.79
C LEU A 83 -8.75 8.03 5.79
N GLY A 84 -9.60 9.00 5.49
CA GLY A 84 -9.25 10.07 4.57
C GLY A 84 -9.14 9.62 3.12
N LYS A 85 -8.53 10.46 2.30
CA LYS A 85 -8.38 10.21 0.86
C LYS A 85 -7.15 9.35 0.59
N PRO A 86 -7.16 8.56 -0.50
CA PRO A 86 -5.96 7.82 -0.92
C PRO A 86 -4.82 8.79 -1.21
N LEU A 87 -3.61 8.38 -0.86
CA LEU A 87 -2.40 9.12 -1.16
C LEU A 87 -1.75 8.50 -2.40
N ARG A 88 -1.56 9.32 -3.44
CA ARG A 88 -0.87 8.86 -4.63
C ARG A 88 0.62 8.77 -4.35
N LEU A 89 1.22 7.61 -4.63
CA LEU A 89 2.63 7.36 -4.38
C LEU A 89 3.48 7.56 -5.62
N THR A 90 3.10 6.89 -6.71
CA THR A 90 3.88 6.90 -7.94
C THR A 90 2.99 6.39 -9.09
N THR A 91 3.58 6.28 -10.27
CA THR A 91 2.92 5.69 -11.43
C THR A 91 3.68 4.42 -11.82
N ILE A 92 2.94 3.33 -12.00
CA ILE A 92 3.49 2.08 -12.50
C ILE A 92 3.26 2.02 -13.99
N VAL A 93 4.33 1.75 -14.74
CA VAL A 93 4.26 1.59 -16.20
C VAL A 93 4.24 0.10 -16.51
N VAL A 94 3.19 -0.34 -17.19
CA VAL A 94 3.06 -1.73 -17.65
C VAL A 94 3.38 -1.76 -19.13
N GLU A 95 4.34 -2.58 -19.50
CA GLU A 95 4.77 -2.75 -20.90
C GLU A 95 4.45 -4.15 -21.32
N ARG A 96 4.14 -4.31 -22.63
CA ARG A 96 3.91 -5.63 -23.19
C ARG A 96 5.24 -6.36 -23.33
N ALA A 97 5.28 -7.58 -22.80
CA ALA A 97 6.46 -8.43 -22.94
C ALA A 97 6.70 -8.76 -24.43
N GLY A 98 7.95 -8.78 -24.82
CA GLY A 98 8.33 -9.11 -26.19
C GLY A 98 8.22 -7.99 -27.20
N GLN A 99 7.99 -6.78 -26.76
CA GLN A 99 7.93 -5.59 -27.61
C GLN A 99 9.28 -4.92 -27.76
#